data_228c3c313e68aca783018b8f5b71a008
#
_entry.id   228c3c313e68aca783018b8f5b71a008
#
_cell.length_a   1.000
_cell.length_b   1.000
_cell.length_c   1.000
_cell.angle_alpha   90.00
_cell.angle_beta   90.00
_cell.angle_gamma   90.00
#
_symmetry.space_group_name_H-M   'P 1'
#
loop_
_entity.id
_entity.type
_entity.pdbx_description
1 polymer ?
#
loop_
_entity_poly.entity_id
_entity_poly.type
_entity_poly.pdbx_seq_one_letter_code
_entity_poly.pdbx_strand_id
1 'polypeptide(L)'
;MNRAVTLQIDLSAATPAYRQIVDGLRLLLVTGELKAGDTLPTVRSLGLNLGVHFSTVAEAYRTLSGEGWLELRRHHGAFVTERRRPSPAPAAHAEFGLKLRQLVAQVRAEGLSTGVISKELELLARELPHSS
;
A
#
# COMPACT_ATOMS: atom_id res chain seq x y z
N MET A 1 11.95 -7.91 15.05
CA MET A 1 10.76 -8.76 15.19
C MET A 1 9.93 -8.69 13.94
N ASN A 2 9.62 -9.85 13.36
CA ASN A 2 8.82 -9.88 12.13
C ASN A 2 7.37 -9.52 12.42
N ARG A 3 6.83 -8.62 11.62
CA ARG A 3 5.43 -8.28 11.72
C ARG A 3 4.63 -9.14 10.75
N ALA A 4 3.53 -9.69 11.21
CA ALA A 4 2.63 -10.42 10.35
C ALA A 4 1.99 -9.44 9.36
N VAL A 5 2.09 -9.77 8.08
CA VAL A 5 1.49 -8.95 7.02
C VAL A 5 0.25 -9.67 6.53
N THR A 6 -0.90 -9.01 6.72
CA THR A 6 -2.16 -9.56 6.27
C THR A 6 -2.55 -8.90 4.95
N LEU A 7 -2.38 -9.63 3.87
CA LEU A 7 -2.77 -9.21 2.54
C LEU A 7 -3.73 -10.22 1.96
N GLN A 8 -4.68 -9.71 1.19
CA GLN A 8 -5.54 -10.56 0.38
C GLN A 8 -5.41 -10.14 -1.06
N ILE A 9 -5.12 -11.10 -1.92
CA ILE A 9 -5.06 -10.84 -3.35
C ILE A 9 -6.03 -11.75 -4.08
N ASP A 10 -6.52 -11.27 -5.21
CA ASP A 10 -7.44 -12.01 -6.06
C ASP A 10 -6.70 -12.41 -7.33
N LEU A 11 -6.33 -13.68 -7.43
CA LEU A 11 -5.58 -14.20 -8.57
C LEU A 11 -6.42 -14.20 -9.85
N SER A 12 -7.75 -14.12 -9.73
CA SER A 12 -8.65 -14.07 -10.88
C SER A 12 -8.90 -12.65 -11.38
N ALA A 13 -8.46 -11.63 -10.63
CA ALA A 13 -8.65 -10.25 -11.04
C ALA A 13 -7.77 -9.87 -12.22
N ALA A 14 -8.20 -8.86 -12.97
CA ALA A 14 -7.44 -8.34 -14.11
C ALA A 14 -6.13 -7.68 -13.67
N THR A 15 -6.09 -7.13 -12.47
CA THR A 15 -4.88 -6.52 -11.93
C THR A 15 -3.83 -7.59 -11.61
N PRO A 16 -2.59 -7.47 -12.14
CA PRO A 16 -1.56 -8.45 -11.84
C PRO A 16 -1.29 -8.61 -10.36
N ALA A 17 -0.90 -9.83 -9.96
CA ALA A 17 -0.65 -10.14 -8.55
C ALA A 17 0.38 -9.21 -7.94
N TYR A 18 1.49 -8.91 -8.65
CA TYR A 18 2.51 -8.05 -8.09
C TYR A 18 1.98 -6.65 -7.77
N ARG A 19 1.10 -6.13 -8.61
CA ARG A 19 0.48 -4.82 -8.38
C ARG A 19 -0.41 -4.84 -7.15
N GLN A 20 -1.17 -5.91 -6.97
CA GLN A 20 -2.00 -6.06 -5.79
C GLN A 20 -1.15 -6.10 -4.52
N ILE A 21 0.01 -6.75 -4.57
CA ILE A 21 0.93 -6.80 -3.43
C ILE A 21 1.49 -5.41 -3.15
N VAL A 22 1.94 -4.70 -4.18
CA VAL A 22 2.45 -3.32 -4.03
C VAL A 22 1.38 -2.42 -3.40
N ASP A 23 0.18 -2.45 -3.95
CA ASP A 23 -0.91 -1.59 -3.47
C ASP A 23 -1.31 -1.94 -2.03
N GLY A 24 -1.36 -3.24 -1.71
CA GLY A 24 -1.69 -3.68 -0.36
C GLY A 24 -0.65 -3.28 0.67
N LEU A 25 0.64 -3.48 0.35
CA LEU A 25 1.71 -3.07 1.25
C LEU A 25 1.78 -1.55 1.38
N ARG A 26 1.60 -0.83 0.28
CA ARG A 26 1.59 0.64 0.33
C ARG A 26 0.47 1.15 1.24
N LEU A 27 -0.69 0.51 1.19
CA LEU A 27 -1.79 0.88 2.09
C LEU A 27 -1.40 0.68 3.55
N LEU A 28 -0.77 -0.44 3.90
CA LEU A 28 -0.32 -0.69 5.27
C LEU A 28 0.74 0.32 5.72
N LEU A 29 1.61 0.74 4.81
CA LEU A 29 2.64 1.74 5.11
C LEU A 29 2.02 3.11 5.32
N VAL A 30 1.06 3.48 4.48
CA VAL A 30 0.40 4.80 4.55
C VAL A 30 -0.46 4.91 5.80
N THR A 31 -1.19 3.86 6.17
CA THR A 31 -2.05 3.88 7.35
C THR A 31 -1.30 3.69 8.66
N GLY A 32 0.00 3.38 8.59
CA GLY A 32 0.83 3.21 9.77
C GLY A 32 0.76 1.82 10.40
N GLU A 33 0.09 0.87 9.79
CA GLU A 33 0.12 -0.53 10.27
C GLU A 33 1.51 -1.13 10.12
N LEU A 34 2.22 -0.76 9.06
CA LEU A 34 3.64 -1.04 8.92
C LEU A 34 4.41 0.23 9.23
N LYS A 35 5.31 0.16 10.20
CA LYS A 35 6.05 1.30 10.71
C LYS A 35 7.54 1.16 10.43
N ALA A 36 8.25 2.28 10.47
CA ALA A 36 9.70 2.28 10.33
C ALA A 36 10.34 1.30 11.32
N GLY A 37 11.25 0.49 10.82
CA GLY A 37 11.91 -0.54 11.61
C GLY A 37 11.22 -1.90 11.59
N ASP A 38 9.96 -1.97 11.14
CA ASP A 38 9.29 -3.26 11.01
C ASP A 38 9.97 -4.10 9.93
N THR A 39 10.07 -5.40 10.19
CA THR A 39 10.57 -6.34 9.19
C THR A 39 9.39 -6.96 8.45
N LEU A 40 9.59 -7.22 7.18
CA LEU A 40 8.60 -7.87 6.34
C LEU A 40 8.88 -9.35 6.24
N PRO A 41 7.86 -10.18 5.94
CA PRO A 41 8.10 -11.60 5.68
C PRO A 41 9.09 -11.77 4.53
N THR A 42 9.77 -12.91 4.50
CA THR A 42 10.63 -13.24 3.36
C THR A 42 9.76 -13.37 2.11
N VAL A 43 10.37 -13.18 0.94
CA VAL A 43 9.64 -13.33 -0.33
C VAL A 43 9.06 -14.74 -0.47
N ARG A 44 9.76 -15.76 0.01
CA ARG A 44 9.27 -17.12 -0.04
C ARG A 44 8.08 -17.33 0.89
N SER A 45 8.17 -16.81 2.10
CA SER A 45 7.09 -16.93 3.08
C SER A 45 5.82 -16.22 2.60
N LEU A 46 5.95 -15.00 2.13
CA LEU A 46 4.79 -14.25 1.65
C LEU A 46 4.23 -14.87 0.38
N GLY A 47 5.08 -15.35 -0.52
CA GLY A 47 4.65 -16.05 -1.72
C GLY A 47 3.81 -17.29 -1.40
N LEU A 48 4.26 -18.08 -0.42
CA LEU A 48 3.50 -19.25 0.02
C LEU A 48 2.15 -18.87 0.60
N ASN A 49 2.12 -17.83 1.43
CA ASN A 49 0.87 -17.36 2.05
C ASN A 49 -0.13 -16.84 1.03
N LEU A 50 0.34 -16.20 -0.03
CA LEU A 50 -0.52 -15.60 -1.04
C LEU A 50 -0.80 -16.52 -2.22
N GLY A 51 -0.09 -17.63 -2.33
CA GLY A 51 -0.24 -18.55 -3.46
C GLY A 51 0.41 -18.04 -4.74
N VAL A 52 1.48 -17.26 -4.64
CA VAL A 52 2.21 -16.73 -5.80
C VAL A 52 3.68 -17.14 -5.71
N HIS A 53 4.36 -17.06 -6.85
CA HIS A 53 5.79 -17.33 -6.89
C HIS A 53 6.56 -16.26 -6.11
N PHE A 54 7.64 -16.65 -5.46
CA PHE A 54 8.42 -15.70 -4.66
C PHE A 54 8.98 -14.54 -5.50
N SER A 55 9.25 -14.76 -6.79
CA SER A 55 9.75 -13.69 -7.66
C SER A 55 8.74 -12.55 -7.82
N THR A 56 7.44 -12.87 -7.76
CA THR A 56 6.38 -11.86 -7.81
C THR A 56 6.43 -10.96 -6.58
N VAL A 57 6.63 -11.57 -5.40
CA VAL A 57 6.80 -10.80 -4.15
C VAL A 57 8.09 -9.99 -4.20
N ALA A 58 9.17 -10.58 -4.69
CA ALA A 58 10.45 -9.87 -4.81
C ALA A 58 10.33 -8.64 -5.70
N GLU A 59 9.58 -8.74 -6.80
CA GLU A 59 9.34 -7.59 -7.69
C GLU A 59 8.58 -6.49 -6.97
N ALA A 60 7.55 -6.85 -6.19
CA ALA A 60 6.79 -5.88 -5.41
C ALA A 60 7.69 -5.19 -4.37
N TYR A 61 8.54 -5.96 -3.68
CA TYR A 61 9.46 -5.38 -2.70
C TYR A 61 10.46 -4.43 -3.37
N ARG A 62 10.98 -4.78 -4.55
CA ARG A 62 11.88 -3.90 -5.28
C ARG A 62 11.20 -2.59 -5.69
N THR A 63 9.94 -2.66 -6.10
CA THR A 63 9.17 -1.46 -6.44
C THR A 63 9.06 -0.53 -5.25
N LEU A 64 8.68 -1.08 -4.07
CA LEU A 64 8.56 -0.27 -2.86
C LEU A 64 9.91 0.23 -2.35
N SER A 65 10.98 -0.54 -2.55
CA SER A 65 12.33 -0.08 -2.23
C SER A 65 12.74 1.09 -3.11
N GLY A 66 12.41 1.03 -4.40
CA GLY A 66 12.66 2.14 -5.33
C GLY A 66 11.90 3.40 -4.96
N GLU A 67 10.75 3.27 -4.30
CA GLU A 67 9.96 4.40 -3.80
C GLU A 67 10.46 4.91 -2.45
N GLY A 68 11.43 4.24 -1.85
CA GLY A 68 11.99 4.65 -0.56
C GLY A 68 11.26 4.10 0.66
N TRP A 69 10.28 3.21 0.48
CA TRP A 69 9.54 2.63 1.60
C TRP A 69 10.27 1.50 2.29
N LEU A 70 11.04 0.72 1.53
CA LEU A 70 11.71 -0.48 2.04
C LEU A 70 13.21 -0.40 1.80
N GLU A 71 13.96 -0.99 2.70
CA GLU A 71 15.37 -1.28 2.53
C GLU A 71 15.52 -2.78 2.37
N LEU A 72 16.11 -3.20 1.26
CA LEU A 72 16.37 -4.61 0.99
C LEU A 72 17.81 -4.91 1.35
N ARG A 73 18.02 -5.78 2.32
CA ARG A 73 19.36 -6.18 2.76
C ARG A 73 19.62 -7.61 2.33
N ARG A 74 20.70 -7.78 1.63
CA ARG A 74 21.13 -9.11 1.19
C ARG A 74 21.25 -10.03 2.40
N HIS A 75 20.59 -11.17 2.36
CA HIS A 75 20.55 -12.20 3.42
C HIS A 75 19.85 -11.76 4.72
N HIS A 76 19.31 -10.55 4.80
CA HIS A 76 18.66 -10.05 6.01
C HIS A 76 17.20 -9.65 5.80
N GLY A 77 16.67 -9.82 4.57
CA GLY A 77 15.26 -9.54 4.29
C GLY A 77 14.97 -8.09 3.98
N ALA A 78 13.73 -7.70 4.19
CA ALA A 78 13.24 -6.36 3.88
C ALA A 78 12.78 -5.67 5.16
N PHE A 79 13.07 -4.39 5.26
CA PHE A 79 12.73 -3.56 6.43
C PHE A 79 12.02 -2.30 5.97
N VAL A 80 11.10 -1.81 6.77
CA VAL A 80 10.47 -0.52 6.52
C VAL A 80 11.46 0.58 6.93
N THR A 81 11.77 1.46 5.97
CA THR A 81 12.72 2.55 6.22
C THR A 81 12.04 3.70 6.96
N GLU A 82 12.85 4.51 7.63
CA GLU A 82 12.41 5.79 8.14
C GLU A 82 12.45 6.78 6.97
N ARG A 83 11.35 6.85 6.25
CA ARG A 83 11.28 7.64 5.03
C ARG A 83 11.01 9.10 5.34
N ARG A 84 11.89 9.97 4.85
CA ARG A 84 11.58 11.39 4.84
C ARG A 84 10.49 11.63 3.80
N ARG A 85 9.45 12.32 4.24
CA ARG A 85 8.39 12.70 3.32
C ARG A 85 8.97 13.70 2.30
N PRO A 86 8.90 13.42 1.00
CA PRO A 86 9.36 14.37 0.01
C PRO A 86 8.49 15.61 0.01
N SER A 87 9.06 16.75 -0.39
CA SER A 87 8.25 17.93 -0.62
C SER A 87 7.31 17.67 -1.79
N PRO A 88 6.01 17.90 -1.64
CA PRO A 88 5.09 17.67 -2.74
C PRO A 88 5.34 18.64 -3.91
N ALA A 89 5.12 18.17 -5.13
CA ALA A 89 5.11 19.03 -6.28
C ALA A 89 4.03 20.13 -6.09
N PRO A 90 4.22 21.34 -6.67
CA PRO A 90 3.25 22.41 -6.48
C PRO A 90 1.82 22.03 -6.83
N ALA A 91 1.61 21.17 -7.82
CA ALA A 91 0.29 20.74 -8.24
C ALA A 91 -0.24 19.51 -7.50
N ALA A 92 0.54 18.91 -6.60
CA ALA A 92 0.17 17.62 -5.99
C ALA A 92 -1.15 17.69 -5.23
N HIS A 93 -1.40 18.75 -4.50
CA HIS A 93 -2.63 18.90 -3.74
C HIS A 93 -3.85 18.98 -4.67
N ALA A 94 -3.76 19.77 -5.72
CA ALA A 94 -4.85 19.91 -6.68
C ALA A 94 -5.09 18.60 -7.44
N GLU A 95 -4.03 17.91 -7.82
CA GLU A 95 -4.13 16.62 -8.49
C GLU A 95 -4.78 15.57 -7.59
N PHE A 96 -4.40 15.53 -6.32
CA PHE A 96 -5.01 14.62 -5.36
C PHE A 96 -6.51 14.90 -5.23
N GLY A 97 -6.88 16.17 -5.06
CA GLY A 97 -8.29 16.54 -4.94
C GLY A 97 -9.10 16.15 -6.17
N LEU A 98 -8.53 16.34 -7.35
CA LEU A 98 -9.20 15.96 -8.59
C LEU A 98 -9.38 14.44 -8.70
N LYS A 99 -8.34 13.68 -8.44
CA LYS A 99 -8.40 12.22 -8.47
C LYS A 99 -9.41 11.67 -7.48
N LEU A 100 -9.44 12.24 -6.28
CA LEU A 100 -10.40 11.83 -5.26
C LEU A 100 -11.83 12.09 -5.71
N ARG A 101 -12.10 13.25 -6.27
CA ARG A 101 -13.43 13.58 -6.78
C ARG A 101 -13.84 12.69 -7.95
N GLN A 102 -12.90 12.38 -8.83
CA GLN A 102 -13.15 11.47 -9.94
C GLN A 102 -13.49 10.07 -9.46
N LEU A 103 -12.78 9.58 -8.44
CA LEU A 103 -13.07 8.28 -7.86
C LEU A 103 -14.46 8.24 -7.22
N VAL A 104 -14.80 9.29 -6.46
CA VAL A 104 -16.12 9.38 -5.84
C VAL A 104 -17.22 9.41 -6.90
N ALA A 105 -17.00 10.18 -7.96
CA ALA A 105 -17.98 10.24 -9.07
C ALA A 105 -18.16 8.88 -9.72
N GLN A 106 -17.06 8.16 -9.92
CA GLN A 106 -17.10 6.83 -10.53
C GLN A 106 -17.91 5.85 -9.69
N VAL A 107 -17.63 5.77 -8.39
CA VAL A 107 -18.31 4.80 -7.52
C VAL A 107 -19.79 5.18 -7.31
N ARG A 108 -20.11 6.46 -7.34
CA ARG A 108 -21.51 6.89 -7.31
C ARG A 108 -22.26 6.44 -8.55
N ALA A 109 -21.62 6.54 -9.71
CA ALA A 109 -22.19 6.05 -10.97
C ALA A 109 -22.44 4.54 -10.92
N GLU A 110 -21.62 3.82 -10.15
CA GLU A 110 -21.77 2.38 -9.94
C GLU A 110 -22.83 2.02 -8.89
N GLY A 111 -23.44 3.02 -8.28
CA GLY A 111 -24.54 2.82 -7.34
C GLY A 111 -24.21 2.96 -5.87
N LEU A 112 -22.97 3.29 -5.52
CA LEU A 112 -22.60 3.46 -4.12
C LEU A 112 -23.23 4.72 -3.55
N SER A 113 -23.84 4.61 -2.36
CA SER A 113 -24.55 5.74 -1.77
C SER A 113 -23.60 6.78 -1.20
N THR A 114 -24.07 8.03 -1.13
CA THR A 114 -23.33 9.13 -0.51
C THR A 114 -22.97 8.83 0.94
N GLY A 115 -23.89 8.20 1.67
CA GLY A 115 -23.63 7.84 3.08
C GLY A 115 -22.49 6.85 3.24
N VAL A 116 -22.44 5.83 2.38
CA VAL A 116 -21.38 4.85 2.41
C VAL A 116 -20.04 5.50 2.07
N ILE A 117 -20.03 6.35 1.03
CA ILE A 117 -18.81 7.05 0.61
C ILE A 117 -18.28 7.94 1.74
N SER A 118 -19.18 8.74 2.35
CA SER A 118 -18.78 9.62 3.45
C SER A 118 -18.19 8.85 4.61
N LYS A 119 -18.81 7.74 4.98
CA LYS A 119 -18.33 6.92 6.08
C LYS A 119 -16.96 6.34 5.81
N GLU A 120 -16.74 5.84 4.60
CA GLU A 120 -15.43 5.30 4.22
C GLU A 120 -14.35 6.38 4.24
N LEU A 121 -14.66 7.58 3.75
CA LEU A 121 -13.72 8.68 3.78
C LEU A 121 -13.37 9.09 5.22
N GLU A 122 -14.35 9.11 6.11
CA GLU A 122 -14.11 9.41 7.52
C GLU A 122 -13.22 8.36 8.18
N LEU A 123 -13.48 7.08 7.90
CA LEU A 123 -12.67 5.99 8.44
C LEU A 123 -11.23 6.09 7.94
N LEU A 124 -11.05 6.35 6.66
CA LEU A 124 -9.72 6.49 6.09
C LEU A 124 -8.98 7.67 6.71
N ALA A 125 -9.68 8.80 6.89
CA ALA A 125 -9.07 9.98 7.51
C ALA A 125 -8.56 9.67 8.93
N ARG A 126 -9.27 8.83 9.67
CA ARG A 126 -8.84 8.42 11.02
C ARG A 126 -7.64 7.49 11.00
N GLU A 127 -7.49 6.70 9.94
CA GLU A 127 -6.37 5.76 9.79
C GLU A 127 -5.07 6.47 9.43
N LEU A 128 -5.14 7.67 8.84
CA LEU A 128 -3.95 8.41 8.46
C LEU A 128 -3.20 8.89 9.71
N PRO A 129 -1.85 8.85 9.68
CA PRO A 129 -1.06 9.36 10.79
C PRO A 129 -1.34 10.83 11.03
N HIS A 130 -1.41 11.24 12.31
CA HIS A 130 -1.67 12.63 12.66
C HIS A 130 -0.44 13.53 12.49
N SER A 131 0.74 12.96 12.49
CA SER A 131 1.97 13.72 12.28
C SER A 131 2.22 13.89 10.79
N SER A 132 2.36 15.09 10.36
CA SER A 132 2.68 15.40 8.98
C SER A 132 4.19 15.41 8.73
#